data_2e8c97917eeebc1e83ccb343baad3d0e
#
_entry.id   2e8c97917eeebc1e83ccb343baad3d0e
#
_cell.length_a   1.000
_cell.length_b   1.000
_cell.length_c   1.000
_cell.angle_alpha   90.00
_cell.angle_beta   90.00
_cell.angle_gamma   90.00
#
_symmetry.space_group_name_H-M   'P 1'
#
loop_
_entity.id
_entity.type
_entity.pdbx_description
1 polymer ?
#
loop_
_entity_poly.entity_id
_entity_poly.type
_entity_poly.pdbx_seq_one_letter_code
_entity_poly.pdbx_strand_id
1 'polypeptide(L)'
;MAKRTILWACLLILSVNTLSAGTNLQVFYDFGSLGTACANQRSNRVTTTLELFYSDNWGNTFAFVDFDYNIHPNDPKNTPFMAYWEIARCLNFWHNSAAKDLSVQVEYNGGFGLYKDGAGDLRGYAINHAALVGLNYFLHTADYKNTFNLELLFKYIVDNDNMWQYKDAGGNWQKQTGNQVPLQFTFVWTCRDFCTAQGLTFSGFLDIWGQRNGSGQSFVMLSEPQLWYCVGQWFKCPNLHIGTEIEFSYNFAGNGWMVNPCLGIKWCFD
;
A
#
# COMPACT_ATOMS: atom_id res chain seq x y z
N MET A 1 28.36 13.36 -15.00
CA MET A 1 28.23 11.90 -14.78
C MET A 1 26.83 11.44 -14.33
N ALA A 2 26.07 12.23 -13.59
CA ALA A 2 24.75 11.82 -13.07
C ALA A 2 23.66 11.49 -14.13
N LYS A 3 23.67 12.16 -15.29
CA LYS A 3 22.66 11.92 -16.35
C LYS A 3 22.74 10.55 -17.05
N ARG A 4 23.90 9.90 -17.02
CA ARG A 4 24.05 8.56 -17.61
C ARG A 4 23.60 7.44 -16.69
N THR A 5 23.68 7.63 -15.39
CA THR A 5 23.28 6.63 -14.39
C THR A 5 21.75 6.47 -14.31
N ILE A 6 21.00 7.56 -14.48
CA ILE A 6 19.53 7.53 -14.50
C ILE A 6 19.02 6.81 -15.76
N LEU A 7 19.67 6.99 -16.90
CA LEU A 7 19.31 6.33 -18.15
C LEU A 7 19.50 4.81 -18.07
N TRP A 8 20.52 4.33 -17.37
CA TRP A 8 20.76 2.90 -17.15
C TRP A 8 19.78 2.28 -16.16
N ALA A 9 19.34 3.01 -15.15
CA ALA A 9 18.28 2.55 -14.23
C ALA A 9 16.92 2.40 -14.97
N CYS A 10 16.57 3.35 -15.83
CA CYS A 10 15.37 3.25 -16.67
C CYS A 10 15.47 2.14 -17.75
N LEU A 11 16.68 1.87 -18.29
CA LEU A 11 16.90 0.80 -19.26
C LEU A 11 16.90 -0.60 -18.62
N LEU A 12 17.28 -0.75 -17.37
CA LEU A 12 17.18 -2.01 -16.62
C LEU A 12 15.71 -2.41 -16.36
N ILE A 13 14.81 -1.45 -16.22
CA ILE A 13 13.36 -1.70 -16.07
C ILE A 13 12.74 -2.17 -17.40
N LEU A 14 13.32 -1.76 -18.55
CA LEU A 14 12.81 -2.09 -19.89
C LEU A 14 13.31 -3.43 -20.46
N SER A 15 14.24 -4.12 -19.80
CA SER A 15 14.82 -5.37 -20.30
C SER A 15 14.22 -6.65 -19.70
N VAL A 16 13.13 -6.54 -18.91
CA VAL A 16 12.42 -7.71 -18.39
C VAL A 16 11.43 -8.22 -19.42
N ASN A 17 11.96 -8.86 -20.46
CA ASN A 17 11.16 -9.59 -21.43
C ASN A 17 10.82 -10.98 -20.88
N THR A 18 9.54 -11.34 -20.93
CA THR A 18 8.96 -12.68 -20.85
C THR A 18 8.77 -13.30 -19.45
N LEU A 19 8.19 -12.56 -18.52
CA LEU A 19 7.74 -13.18 -17.27
C LEU A 19 6.32 -12.66 -16.99
N SER A 20 5.45 -13.51 -16.48
CA SER A 20 4.08 -13.15 -16.10
C SER A 20 4.14 -12.07 -15.02
N ALA A 21 4.24 -10.83 -15.45
CA ALA A 21 4.35 -9.66 -14.58
C ALA A 21 3.08 -8.83 -14.74
N GLY A 22 2.26 -8.77 -13.72
CA GLY A 22 1.18 -7.80 -13.66
C GLY A 22 1.78 -6.46 -13.24
N THR A 23 1.97 -5.55 -14.19
CA THR A 23 2.35 -4.16 -13.90
C THR A 23 1.19 -3.26 -14.23
N ASN A 24 0.85 -2.36 -13.32
CA ASN A 24 -0.21 -1.41 -13.58
C ASN A 24 0.10 -0.03 -12.99
N LEU A 25 -0.49 0.99 -13.59
CA LEU A 25 -0.50 2.37 -13.09
C LEU A 25 -1.94 2.72 -12.73
N GLN A 26 -2.12 3.20 -11.51
CA GLN A 26 -3.41 3.65 -11.02
C GLN A 26 -3.33 5.15 -10.73
N VAL A 27 -4.42 5.85 -10.97
CA VAL A 27 -4.59 7.26 -10.61
C VAL A 27 -5.92 7.38 -9.88
N PHE A 28 -5.86 7.80 -8.62
CA PHE A 28 -7.02 7.97 -7.77
C PHE A 28 -7.29 9.42 -7.46
N TYR A 29 -8.56 9.79 -7.42
CA TYR A 29 -9.03 10.95 -6.71
C TYR A 29 -9.56 10.50 -5.35
N ASP A 30 -8.85 10.84 -4.28
CA ASP A 30 -9.25 10.62 -2.89
C ASP A 30 -10.17 11.77 -2.46
N PHE A 31 -11.39 11.46 -2.06
CA PHE A 31 -12.39 12.45 -1.62
C PHE A 31 -12.13 12.95 -0.19
N GLY A 32 -11.10 12.42 0.46
CA GLY A 32 -10.80 12.69 1.87
C GLY A 32 -11.68 11.89 2.81
N SER A 33 -11.50 12.14 4.11
CA SER A 33 -12.21 11.37 5.13
C SER A 33 -13.69 11.68 5.19
N LEU A 34 -14.52 10.65 5.17
CA LEU A 34 -15.95 10.73 5.41
C LEU A 34 -16.22 10.64 6.92
N GLY A 35 -16.91 11.65 7.46
CA GLY A 35 -17.43 11.63 8.83
C GLY A 35 -16.58 12.38 9.86
N THR A 36 -17.18 12.62 11.03
CA THR A 36 -16.62 13.43 12.13
C THR A 36 -15.94 12.60 13.22
N ALA A 37 -15.84 11.28 13.03
CA ALA A 37 -15.34 10.36 14.05
C ALA A 37 -13.80 10.37 14.20
N CYS A 38 -13.09 11.00 13.24
CA CYS A 38 -11.63 11.03 13.24
C CYS A 38 -11.12 12.39 13.71
N ALA A 39 -10.20 12.38 14.67
CA ALA A 39 -9.54 13.58 15.15
C ALA A 39 -8.67 14.27 14.08
N ASN A 40 -8.23 13.53 13.06
CA ASN A 40 -7.43 14.02 11.95
C ASN A 40 -8.15 13.73 10.63
N GLN A 41 -8.96 14.67 10.17
CA GLN A 41 -9.59 14.57 8.85
C GLN A 41 -8.53 14.69 7.74
N ARG A 42 -8.52 13.72 6.85
CA ARG A 42 -7.69 13.73 5.65
C ARG A 42 -8.39 14.58 4.58
N SER A 43 -7.68 15.53 3.99
CA SER A 43 -8.18 16.33 2.89
C SER A 43 -8.13 15.55 1.57
N ASN A 44 -8.99 15.93 0.62
CA ASN A 44 -8.95 15.38 -0.73
C ASN A 44 -7.59 15.59 -1.42
N ARG A 45 -7.20 14.63 -2.25
CA ARG A 45 -5.91 14.60 -2.96
C ARG A 45 -6.01 13.75 -4.22
N VAL A 46 -4.94 13.76 -5.00
CA VAL A 46 -4.72 12.78 -6.07
C VAL A 46 -3.59 11.85 -5.61
N THR A 47 -3.76 10.56 -5.81
CA THR A 47 -2.72 9.55 -5.58
C THR A 47 -2.43 8.85 -6.90
N THR A 48 -1.16 8.61 -7.19
CA THR A 48 -0.73 7.72 -8.28
C THR A 48 0.00 6.53 -7.70
N THR A 49 -0.44 5.32 -8.06
CA THR A 49 0.17 4.06 -7.64
C THR A 49 0.78 3.36 -8.84
N LEU A 50 2.05 3.05 -8.77
CA LEU A 50 2.69 2.09 -9.69
C LEU A 50 2.86 0.78 -8.94
N GLU A 51 2.21 -0.26 -9.45
CA GLU A 51 2.21 -1.59 -8.86
C GLU A 51 2.88 -2.59 -9.79
N LEU A 52 3.66 -3.49 -9.22
CA LEU A 52 4.37 -4.57 -9.89
C LEU A 52 4.08 -5.90 -9.19
N PHE A 53 3.66 -6.90 -9.95
CA PHE A 53 3.64 -8.30 -9.52
C PHE A 53 4.48 -9.14 -10.48
N TYR A 54 5.40 -9.91 -9.94
CA TYR A 54 6.31 -10.76 -10.69
C TYR A 54 6.42 -12.14 -10.05
N SER A 55 6.33 -13.21 -10.84
CA SER A 55 6.50 -14.59 -10.38
C SER A 55 7.66 -15.26 -11.10
N ASP A 56 8.40 -16.10 -10.36
CA ASP A 56 9.49 -16.92 -10.87
C ASP A 56 9.46 -18.34 -10.23
N ASN A 57 10.47 -19.15 -10.53
CA ASN A 57 10.57 -20.51 -10.00
C ASN A 57 10.75 -20.61 -8.47
N TRP A 58 11.08 -19.50 -7.80
CA TRP A 58 11.34 -19.43 -6.37
C TRP A 58 10.19 -18.80 -5.59
N GLY A 59 9.19 -18.25 -6.30
CA GLY A 59 8.05 -17.60 -5.68
C GLY A 59 7.60 -16.34 -6.41
N ASN A 60 7.23 -15.30 -5.68
CA ASN A 60 6.77 -14.05 -6.29
C ASN A 60 7.31 -12.82 -5.57
N THR A 61 7.33 -11.71 -6.28
CA THR A 61 7.59 -10.37 -5.76
C THR A 61 6.39 -9.50 -6.01
N PHE A 62 5.93 -8.82 -5.00
CA PHE A 62 4.96 -7.74 -5.09
C PHE A 62 5.65 -6.45 -4.65
N ALA A 63 5.42 -5.37 -5.37
CA ALA A 63 5.90 -4.06 -4.98
C ALA A 63 4.95 -2.98 -5.47
N PHE A 64 4.82 -1.92 -4.71
CA PHE A 64 4.15 -0.71 -5.19
C PHE A 64 4.83 0.55 -4.64
N VAL A 65 4.56 1.65 -5.31
CA VAL A 65 4.89 2.99 -4.84
C VAL A 65 3.73 3.93 -5.10
N ASP A 66 3.34 4.63 -4.06
CA ASP A 66 2.34 5.68 -4.10
C ASP A 66 3.00 7.06 -4.08
N PHE A 67 2.42 7.99 -4.84
CA PHE A 67 2.73 9.40 -4.74
C PHE A 67 1.43 10.17 -4.50
N ASP A 68 1.38 10.90 -3.41
CA ASP A 68 0.28 11.81 -3.10
C ASP A 68 0.57 13.22 -3.61
N TYR A 69 -0.42 13.81 -4.27
CA TYR A 69 -0.35 15.16 -4.80
C TYR A 69 -1.40 16.04 -4.13
N ASN A 70 -0.97 17.16 -3.59
CA ASN A 70 -1.89 18.15 -3.10
C ASN A 70 -2.51 18.94 -4.27
N ILE A 71 -3.83 18.96 -4.32
CA ILE A 71 -4.59 19.61 -5.39
C ILE A 71 -5.16 20.99 -5.00
N HIS A 72 -4.87 21.47 -3.79
CA HIS A 72 -5.35 22.77 -3.35
C HIS A 72 -4.48 23.90 -3.92
N PRO A 73 -5.03 24.83 -4.74
CA PRO A 73 -4.24 25.84 -5.47
C PRO A 73 -3.44 26.79 -4.56
N ASN A 74 -3.91 26.99 -3.35
CA ASN A 74 -3.30 27.89 -2.37
C ASN A 74 -2.40 27.17 -1.36
N ASP A 75 -2.30 25.86 -1.45
CA ASP A 75 -1.35 25.11 -0.63
C ASP A 75 -0.01 25.14 -1.36
N PRO A 76 1.03 25.72 -0.76
CA PRO A 76 2.36 25.75 -1.36
C PRO A 76 3.02 24.36 -1.51
N LYS A 77 2.33 23.31 -1.13
CA LYS A 77 2.69 21.92 -1.40
C LYS A 77 2.12 21.43 -2.76
N ASN A 78 1.92 22.30 -3.76
CA ASN A 78 1.49 21.91 -5.12
C ASN A 78 2.52 21.01 -5.85
N THR A 79 3.01 20.00 -5.16
CA THR A 79 4.00 19.03 -5.63
C THR A 79 3.64 17.68 -5.04
N PRO A 80 4.21 16.57 -5.50
CA PRO A 80 4.18 15.34 -4.74
C PRO A 80 4.65 15.65 -3.31
N PHE A 81 3.76 15.48 -2.33
CA PHE A 81 4.09 15.81 -0.94
C PHE A 81 4.35 14.57 -0.08
N MET A 82 3.99 13.37 -0.58
CA MET A 82 4.24 12.11 0.08
C MET A 82 4.57 11.04 -0.95
N ALA A 83 5.49 10.17 -0.61
CA ALA A 83 5.74 8.92 -1.31
C ALA A 83 5.77 7.79 -0.28
N TYR A 84 5.08 6.70 -0.58
CA TYR A 84 5.07 5.48 0.21
C TYR A 84 5.30 4.28 -0.69
N TRP A 85 6.03 3.28 -0.22
CA TRP A 85 6.30 2.07 -0.98
C TRP A 85 6.36 0.85 -0.09
N GLU A 86 6.02 -0.27 -0.69
CA GLU A 86 6.23 -1.60 -0.13
C GLU A 86 6.88 -2.50 -1.17
N ILE A 87 7.70 -3.40 -0.69
CA ILE A 87 8.27 -4.47 -1.49
C ILE A 87 8.26 -5.76 -0.69
N ALA A 88 7.53 -6.75 -1.16
CA ALA A 88 7.40 -8.06 -0.56
C ALA A 88 7.96 -9.14 -1.50
N ARG A 89 8.70 -10.08 -0.94
CA ARG A 89 9.19 -11.26 -1.64
C ARG A 89 8.76 -12.51 -0.91
N CYS A 90 7.98 -13.36 -1.58
CA CYS A 90 7.66 -14.71 -1.16
C CYS A 90 8.69 -15.68 -1.73
N LEU A 91 9.23 -16.55 -0.88
CA LEU A 91 10.18 -17.61 -1.22
C LEU A 91 9.56 -18.95 -0.91
N ASN A 92 9.26 -19.72 -1.95
CA ASN A 92 8.65 -21.03 -1.84
C ASN A 92 9.72 -22.13 -1.92
N PHE A 93 10.18 -22.58 -0.75
CA PHE A 93 11.14 -23.67 -0.64
C PHE A 93 10.49 -25.06 -0.77
N TRP A 94 9.16 -25.14 -0.75
CA TRP A 94 8.39 -26.38 -0.67
C TRP A 94 7.58 -26.67 -1.94
N HIS A 95 7.90 -26.04 -3.07
CA HIS A 95 7.14 -26.12 -4.31
C HIS A 95 6.89 -27.55 -4.84
N ASN A 96 7.73 -28.53 -4.46
CA ASN A 96 7.60 -29.95 -4.82
C ASN A 96 7.02 -30.83 -3.71
N SER A 97 6.34 -30.26 -2.73
CA SER A 97 5.80 -30.99 -1.57
C SER A 97 4.31 -30.69 -1.35
N ALA A 98 3.72 -31.35 -0.34
CA ALA A 98 2.35 -31.04 0.10
C ALA A 98 2.19 -29.62 0.65
N ALA A 99 3.30 -28.95 0.99
CA ALA A 99 3.34 -27.57 1.49
C ALA A 99 3.64 -26.54 0.37
N LYS A 100 3.38 -26.91 -0.90
CA LYS A 100 3.70 -26.08 -2.07
C LYS A 100 3.07 -24.67 -2.04
N ASP A 101 1.99 -24.49 -1.30
CA ASP A 101 1.28 -23.22 -1.18
C ASP A 101 1.78 -22.37 0.00
N LEU A 102 2.77 -22.85 0.75
CA LEU A 102 3.41 -22.14 1.85
C LEU A 102 4.71 -21.48 1.38
N SER A 103 4.93 -20.23 1.75
CA SER A 103 6.15 -19.47 1.45
C SER A 103 6.68 -18.77 2.70
N VAL A 104 7.97 -18.51 2.72
CA VAL A 104 8.56 -17.51 3.61
C VAL A 104 8.43 -16.16 2.92
N GLN A 105 7.90 -15.17 3.61
CA GLN A 105 7.82 -13.79 3.13
C GLN A 105 8.82 -12.91 3.85
N VAL A 106 9.50 -12.06 3.08
CA VAL A 106 10.27 -10.92 3.55
C VAL A 106 9.74 -9.67 2.88
N GLU A 107 9.61 -8.60 3.65
CA GLU A 107 8.97 -7.38 3.17
C GLU A 107 9.66 -6.15 3.78
N TYR A 108 9.64 -5.05 3.04
CA TYR A 108 10.10 -3.75 3.52
C TYR A 108 9.10 -2.67 3.11
N ASN A 109 8.67 -1.89 4.09
CA ASN A 109 7.74 -0.79 3.95
C ASN A 109 8.42 0.50 4.36
N GLY A 110 8.13 1.59 3.67
CA GLY A 110 8.70 2.88 4.01
C GLY A 110 8.19 4.01 3.14
N GLY A 111 8.67 5.21 3.43
CA GLY A 111 8.26 6.38 2.69
C GLY A 111 8.77 7.66 3.30
N PHE A 112 8.37 8.75 2.70
CA PHE A 112 8.61 10.09 3.23
C PHE A 112 7.46 11.03 2.86
N GLY A 113 7.33 12.09 3.63
CA GLY A 113 6.36 13.15 3.34
C GLY A 113 6.94 14.52 3.63
N LEU A 114 6.21 15.54 3.20
CA LEU A 114 6.53 16.94 3.41
C LEU A 114 5.41 17.61 4.21
N TYR A 115 5.78 18.50 5.09
CA TYR A 115 4.85 19.35 5.82
C TYR A 115 5.41 20.76 5.98
N LYS A 116 4.56 21.72 6.29
CA LYS A 116 5.00 23.04 6.71
C LYS A 116 5.07 23.11 8.23
N ASP A 117 6.18 23.61 8.73
CA ASP A 117 6.31 23.91 10.16
C ASP A 117 5.55 25.20 10.55
N GLY A 118 5.58 25.54 11.83
CA GLY A 118 4.91 26.73 12.36
C GLY A 118 5.45 28.06 11.84
N ALA A 119 6.64 28.08 11.25
CA ALA A 119 7.24 29.24 10.57
C ALA A 119 6.86 29.31 9.08
N GLY A 120 6.22 28.28 8.55
CA GLY A 120 5.86 28.16 7.14
C GLY A 120 6.94 27.51 6.27
N ASP A 121 8.04 27.06 6.86
CA ASP A 121 9.12 26.38 6.16
C ASP A 121 8.73 24.94 5.80
N LEU A 122 9.13 24.49 4.60
CA LEU A 122 8.91 23.11 4.16
C LEU A 122 9.90 22.18 4.86
N ARG A 123 9.37 21.14 5.52
CA ARG A 123 10.12 20.10 6.23
C ARG A 123 9.77 18.72 5.70
N GLY A 124 10.76 17.82 5.70
CA GLY A 124 10.56 16.42 5.40
C GLY A 124 10.36 15.59 6.69
N TYR A 125 9.64 14.49 6.56
CA TYR A 125 9.55 13.44 7.58
C TYR A 125 9.58 12.06 6.92
N ALA A 126 10.09 11.06 7.65
CA ALA A 126 10.03 9.67 7.20
C ALA A 126 8.68 9.05 7.58
N ILE A 127 8.11 8.23 6.70
CA ILE A 127 6.97 7.36 7.03
C ILE A 127 7.55 6.06 7.58
N ASN A 128 6.87 5.46 8.56
CA ASN A 128 7.32 4.28 9.29
C ASN A 128 8.10 3.27 8.43
N HIS A 129 9.42 3.27 8.60
CA HIS A 129 10.23 2.21 8.01
C HIS A 129 10.00 0.93 8.80
N ALA A 130 9.62 -0.13 8.12
CA ALA A 130 9.41 -1.43 8.72
C ALA A 130 10.00 -2.54 7.86
N ALA A 131 10.63 -3.50 8.52
CA ALA A 131 11.03 -4.77 7.90
C ALA A 131 10.13 -5.87 8.45
N LEU A 132 9.58 -6.70 7.56
CA LEU A 132 8.69 -7.79 7.95
C LEU A 132 9.28 -9.13 7.51
N VAL A 133 9.06 -10.16 8.31
CA VAL A 133 9.44 -11.54 7.97
C VAL A 133 8.45 -12.51 8.59
N GLY A 134 8.05 -13.53 7.84
CA GLY A 134 7.15 -14.55 8.34
C GLY A 134 6.70 -15.53 7.27
N LEU A 135 5.48 -15.98 7.39
CA LEU A 135 4.89 -16.99 6.53
C LEU A 135 3.73 -16.41 5.72
N ASN A 136 3.62 -16.87 4.49
CA ASN A 136 2.51 -16.60 3.58
C ASN A 136 1.94 -17.93 3.11
N TYR A 137 0.63 -18.11 3.22
CA TYR A 137 -0.10 -19.26 2.71
C TYR A 137 -1.02 -18.81 1.58
N PHE A 138 -0.79 -19.38 0.39
CA PHE A 138 -1.51 -19.02 -0.83
C PHE A 138 -2.66 -19.98 -1.08
N LEU A 139 -3.87 -19.44 -1.15
CA LEU A 139 -5.09 -20.14 -1.48
C LEU A 139 -5.60 -19.69 -2.85
N HIS A 140 -6.08 -20.61 -3.67
CA HIS A 140 -6.63 -20.27 -4.97
C HIS A 140 -7.68 -21.27 -5.46
N THR A 141 -8.57 -20.81 -6.33
CA THR A 141 -9.42 -21.69 -7.13
C THR A 141 -8.60 -22.39 -8.22
N ALA A 142 -9.10 -23.48 -8.77
CA ALA A 142 -8.38 -24.27 -9.79
C ALA A 142 -8.05 -23.46 -11.05
N ASP A 143 -8.84 -22.43 -11.36
CA ASP A 143 -8.68 -21.53 -12.49
C ASP A 143 -7.93 -20.24 -12.13
N TYR A 144 -7.46 -20.09 -10.89
CA TYR A 144 -6.80 -18.90 -10.35
C TYR A 144 -7.59 -17.60 -10.50
N LYS A 145 -8.90 -17.67 -10.72
CA LYS A 145 -9.74 -16.47 -10.74
C LYS A 145 -9.90 -15.86 -9.36
N ASN A 146 -9.97 -16.70 -8.33
CA ASN A 146 -9.97 -16.25 -6.95
C ASN A 146 -8.68 -16.69 -6.27
N THR A 147 -7.95 -15.72 -5.76
CA THR A 147 -6.70 -15.94 -5.04
C THR A 147 -6.72 -15.21 -3.71
N PHE A 148 -6.13 -15.83 -2.70
CA PHE A 148 -6.06 -15.28 -1.36
C PHE A 148 -4.69 -15.58 -0.76
N ASN A 149 -4.12 -14.60 -0.04
CA ASN A 149 -2.94 -14.81 0.78
C ASN A 149 -3.32 -14.61 2.25
N LEU A 150 -2.87 -15.51 3.10
CA LEU A 150 -2.92 -15.40 4.54
C LEU A 150 -1.50 -15.27 5.05
N GLU A 151 -1.18 -14.16 5.67
CA GLU A 151 0.19 -13.84 6.08
C GLU A 151 0.25 -13.64 7.58
N LEU A 152 1.32 -14.15 8.18
CA LEU A 152 1.64 -13.94 9.57
C LEU A 152 3.09 -13.51 9.68
N LEU A 153 3.30 -12.22 9.96
CA LEU A 153 4.59 -11.56 9.83
C LEU A 153 5.01 -10.91 11.16
N PHE A 154 6.27 -11.07 11.53
CA PHE A 154 6.90 -10.19 12.51
C PHE A 154 7.27 -8.88 11.82
N LYS A 155 6.75 -7.77 12.32
CA LYS A 155 6.93 -6.43 11.76
C LYS A 155 7.89 -5.62 12.65
N TYR A 156 9.13 -5.49 12.24
CA TYR A 156 10.10 -4.63 12.92
C TYR A 156 9.91 -3.18 12.46
N ILE A 157 9.32 -2.35 13.31
CA ILE A 157 9.09 -0.92 13.06
C ILE A 157 10.27 -0.15 13.63
N VAL A 158 10.96 0.58 12.76
CA VAL A 158 12.10 1.43 13.15
C VAL A 158 11.58 2.67 13.85
N ASP A 159 12.17 3.00 15.00
CA ASP A 159 11.91 4.27 15.69
C ASP A 159 12.39 5.44 14.83
N ASN A 160 11.44 6.16 14.29
CA ASN A 160 11.70 7.42 13.60
C ASN A 160 11.34 8.55 14.55
N ASP A 161 12.32 9.12 15.24
CA ASP A 161 12.20 10.24 16.20
C ASP A 161 11.29 11.40 15.75
N ASN A 162 10.93 11.44 14.48
CA ASN A 162 10.17 12.53 13.88
C ASN A 162 8.72 12.18 13.51
N MET A 163 8.29 10.90 13.60
CA MET A 163 7.06 10.49 12.94
C MET A 163 5.81 10.56 13.78
N TRP A 164 5.85 10.15 15.02
CA TRP A 164 4.65 10.07 15.83
C TRP A 164 4.77 10.97 17.04
N GLN A 165 4.39 12.22 16.84
CA GLN A 165 4.06 13.08 17.94
C GLN A 165 2.57 12.96 18.19
N TYR A 166 2.20 12.58 19.38
CA TYR A 166 0.82 12.55 19.85
C TYR A 166 0.67 13.47 21.05
N LYS A 167 -0.54 13.91 21.30
CA LYS A 167 -0.85 14.63 22.54
C LYS A 167 -1.32 13.64 23.58
N ASP A 168 -0.70 13.66 24.75
CA ASP A 168 -1.17 12.92 25.91
C ASP A 168 -2.51 13.50 26.45
N ALA A 169 -3.07 12.85 27.46
CA ALA A 169 -4.33 13.30 28.08
C ALA A 169 -4.26 14.73 28.64
N GLY A 170 -3.06 15.25 28.92
CA GLY A 170 -2.81 16.61 29.38
C GLY A 170 -2.61 17.62 28.25
N GLY A 171 -2.68 17.18 26.98
CA GLY A 171 -2.46 18.02 25.80
C GLY A 171 -0.99 18.26 25.46
N ASN A 172 -0.04 17.62 26.12
CA ASN A 172 1.38 17.77 25.87
C ASN A 172 1.81 16.87 24.70
N TRP A 173 2.69 17.40 23.84
CA TRP A 173 3.29 16.62 22.79
C TRP A 173 4.25 15.57 23.34
N GLN A 174 4.00 14.32 22.99
CA GLN A 174 4.83 13.17 23.31
C GLN A 174 5.38 12.57 22.02
N LYS A 175 6.53 11.89 22.11
CA LYS A 175 7.11 11.12 21.02
C LYS A 175 6.90 9.63 21.28
N GLN A 176 6.63 8.87 20.22
CA GLN A 176 6.83 7.44 20.30
C GLN A 176 8.33 7.18 20.41
N THR A 177 8.74 6.41 21.38
CA THR A 177 10.15 6.06 21.59
C THR A 177 10.38 4.57 21.45
N GLY A 178 11.44 4.21 20.74
CA GLY A 178 11.95 2.86 20.62
C GLY A 178 11.32 2.04 19.49
N ASN A 179 12.11 1.12 18.95
CA ASN A 179 11.68 0.14 17.95
C ASN A 179 10.56 -0.76 18.50
N GLN A 180 9.69 -1.23 17.63
CA GLN A 180 8.63 -2.15 17.97
C GLN A 180 8.69 -3.39 17.08
N VAL A 181 8.29 -4.54 17.62
CA VAL A 181 8.26 -5.81 16.89
C VAL A 181 6.89 -6.47 17.11
N PRO A 182 5.79 -5.87 16.63
CA PRO A 182 4.49 -6.53 16.67
C PRO A 182 4.42 -7.70 15.69
N LEU A 183 3.43 -8.55 15.92
CA LEU A 183 2.94 -9.50 14.95
C LEU A 183 1.92 -8.79 14.06
N GLN A 184 2.03 -8.96 12.74
CA GLN A 184 1.07 -8.52 11.75
C GLN A 184 0.38 -9.73 11.14
N PHE A 185 -0.95 -9.66 11.05
CA PHE A 185 -1.77 -10.51 10.22
C PHE A 185 -2.17 -9.73 8.98
N THR A 186 -1.96 -10.34 7.80
CA THR A 186 -2.38 -9.79 6.51
C THR A 186 -3.26 -10.78 5.78
N PHE A 187 -4.36 -10.29 5.21
CA PHE A 187 -5.21 -11.03 4.30
C PHE A 187 -5.33 -10.27 3.00
N VAL A 188 -4.86 -10.86 1.89
CA VAL A 188 -4.95 -10.28 0.55
C VAL A 188 -5.90 -11.11 -0.28
N TRP A 189 -6.73 -10.46 -1.10
CA TRP A 189 -7.66 -11.14 -2.00
C TRP A 189 -7.68 -10.53 -3.38
N THR A 190 -7.92 -11.38 -4.38
CA THR A 190 -8.26 -10.99 -5.75
C THR A 190 -9.30 -11.94 -6.28
N CYS A 191 -10.48 -11.43 -6.63
CA CYS A 191 -11.61 -12.17 -7.19
C CYS A 191 -11.94 -11.58 -8.56
N ARG A 192 -11.56 -12.30 -9.62
CA ARG A 192 -11.85 -11.91 -11.02
C ARG A 192 -13.24 -12.41 -11.42
N ASP A 193 -13.89 -11.69 -12.32
CA ASP A 193 -15.29 -11.93 -12.73
C ASP A 193 -16.22 -12.00 -11.50
N PHE A 194 -16.00 -11.08 -10.56
CA PHE A 194 -16.68 -11.02 -9.27
C PHE A 194 -18.19 -10.99 -9.46
N CYS A 195 -18.92 -11.78 -8.65
CA CYS A 195 -20.36 -11.97 -8.79
C CYS A 195 -20.79 -12.39 -10.20
N THR A 196 -19.97 -13.17 -10.92
CA THR A 196 -20.21 -13.61 -12.31
C THR A 196 -20.23 -12.48 -13.35
N ALA A 197 -19.91 -11.25 -12.97
CA ALA A 197 -19.82 -10.11 -13.88
C ALA A 197 -18.45 -10.10 -14.59
N GLN A 198 -18.46 -10.47 -15.87
CA GLN A 198 -17.24 -10.50 -16.67
C GLN A 198 -16.52 -9.14 -16.67
N GLY A 199 -15.22 -9.17 -16.42
CA GLY A 199 -14.38 -7.99 -16.36
C GLY A 199 -14.47 -7.18 -15.06
N LEU A 200 -15.29 -7.62 -14.08
CA LEU A 200 -15.34 -7.03 -12.74
C LEU A 200 -14.34 -7.76 -11.84
N THR A 201 -13.45 -7.01 -11.20
CA THR A 201 -12.47 -7.55 -10.24
C THR A 201 -12.70 -6.91 -8.89
N PHE A 202 -12.84 -7.73 -7.84
CA PHE A 202 -12.81 -7.30 -6.45
C PHE A 202 -11.48 -7.74 -5.83
N SER A 203 -10.67 -6.80 -5.40
CA SER A 203 -9.35 -7.03 -4.81
C SER A 203 -9.14 -6.16 -3.59
N GLY A 204 -8.05 -6.41 -2.89
CA GLY A 204 -7.65 -5.59 -1.75
C GLY A 204 -6.89 -6.37 -0.70
N PHE A 205 -6.68 -5.72 0.43
CA PHE A 205 -6.02 -6.32 1.59
C PHE A 205 -6.64 -5.86 2.90
N LEU A 206 -6.31 -6.58 3.96
CA LEU A 206 -6.58 -6.25 5.34
C LEU A 206 -5.33 -6.55 6.16
N ASP A 207 -4.79 -5.53 6.80
CA ASP A 207 -3.69 -5.62 7.75
C ASP A 207 -4.16 -5.33 9.16
N ILE A 208 -3.70 -6.13 10.12
CA ILE A 208 -3.93 -5.91 11.55
C ILE A 208 -2.62 -6.16 12.30
N TRP A 209 -2.17 -5.18 13.07
CA TRP A 209 -0.98 -5.34 13.92
C TRP A 209 -1.10 -4.59 15.25
N GLY A 210 -0.31 -5.01 16.23
CA GLY A 210 -0.19 -4.26 17.48
C GLY A 210 0.79 -3.10 17.30
N GLN A 211 0.45 -1.92 17.82
CA GLN A 211 1.37 -0.79 17.83
C GLN A 211 1.20 0.01 19.11
N ARG A 212 2.31 0.37 19.72
CA ARG A 212 2.32 1.31 20.83
C ARG A 212 2.26 2.72 20.25
N ASN A 213 1.22 3.42 20.60
CA ASN A 213 1.08 4.85 20.34
C ASN A 213 0.99 5.57 21.68
N GLY A 214 0.85 6.88 21.65
CA GLY A 214 0.86 7.66 22.87
C GLY A 214 -0.24 7.47 23.85
N SER A 215 -1.33 6.89 23.45
CA SER A 215 -2.39 6.50 24.37
C SER A 215 -2.18 5.10 24.99
N GLY A 216 -1.04 4.45 24.68
CA GLY A 216 -0.68 3.12 25.17
C GLY A 216 -0.60 2.09 24.05
N GLN A 217 -0.74 0.80 24.40
CA GLN A 217 -0.79 -0.28 23.43
C GLN A 217 -2.16 -0.27 22.74
N SER A 218 -2.15 -0.24 21.43
CA SER A 218 -3.35 -0.32 20.58
C SER A 218 -3.14 -1.32 19.48
N PHE A 219 -4.21 -1.73 18.81
CA PHE A 219 -4.08 -2.34 17.50
C PHE A 219 -4.30 -1.29 16.42
N VAL A 220 -3.68 -1.52 15.30
CA VAL A 220 -3.86 -0.76 14.06
C VAL A 220 -4.50 -1.70 13.05
N MET A 221 -5.45 -1.18 12.29
CA MET A 221 -6.06 -1.87 11.16
C MET A 221 -6.00 -0.96 9.94
N LEU A 222 -5.64 -1.55 8.81
CA LEU A 222 -5.73 -0.92 7.50
C LEU A 222 -6.34 -1.91 6.52
N SER A 223 -7.30 -1.49 5.73
CA SER A 223 -7.90 -2.28 4.66
C SER A 223 -8.27 -1.40 3.49
N GLU A 224 -7.94 -1.84 2.28
CA GLU A 224 -8.20 -1.11 1.04
C GLU A 224 -8.90 -2.04 0.03
N PRO A 225 -10.20 -2.32 0.23
CA PRO A 225 -11.00 -2.99 -0.78
C PRO A 225 -11.13 -2.14 -2.03
N GLN A 226 -10.88 -2.77 -3.18
CA GLN A 226 -10.95 -2.16 -4.50
C GLN A 226 -11.96 -2.90 -5.37
N LEU A 227 -12.69 -2.17 -6.20
CA LEU A 227 -13.58 -2.73 -7.20
C LEU A 227 -13.23 -2.11 -8.57
N TRP A 228 -12.75 -2.94 -9.50
CA TRP A 228 -12.29 -2.53 -10.82
C TRP A 228 -13.15 -3.15 -11.92
N TYR A 229 -13.55 -2.35 -12.89
CA TYR A 229 -14.24 -2.82 -14.07
C TYR A 229 -13.44 -2.52 -15.33
N CYS A 230 -13.20 -3.55 -16.17
CA CYS A 230 -12.50 -3.40 -17.45
C CYS A 230 -13.41 -2.73 -18.48
N VAL A 231 -13.38 -1.41 -18.53
CA VAL A 231 -14.14 -0.63 -19.54
C VAL A 231 -13.56 -0.72 -20.93
N GLY A 232 -12.28 -1.05 -21.01
CA GLY A 232 -11.56 -1.16 -22.26
C GLY A 232 -12.10 -2.24 -23.19
N GLN A 233 -12.83 -3.23 -22.67
CA GLN A 233 -13.52 -4.22 -23.49
C GLN A 233 -14.51 -3.60 -24.49
N TRP A 234 -15.10 -2.44 -24.17
CA TRP A 234 -15.99 -1.71 -25.08
C TRP A 234 -15.26 -0.94 -26.18
N PHE A 235 -13.99 -0.60 -25.93
CA PHE A 235 -13.19 0.25 -26.82
C PHE A 235 -12.02 -0.50 -27.47
N LYS A 236 -11.98 -1.84 -27.36
CA LYS A 236 -10.85 -2.68 -27.82
C LYS A 236 -9.51 -2.29 -27.16
N CYS A 237 -9.57 -1.87 -25.92
CA CYS A 237 -8.43 -1.44 -25.10
C CYS A 237 -8.49 -2.17 -23.73
N PRO A 238 -8.22 -3.50 -23.69
CA PRO A 238 -8.45 -4.33 -22.52
C PRO A 238 -7.63 -3.91 -21.28
N ASN A 239 -6.67 -3.03 -21.48
CA ASN A 239 -5.78 -2.52 -20.44
C ASN A 239 -6.42 -1.45 -19.55
N LEU A 240 -7.55 -0.85 -19.99
CA LEU A 240 -8.18 0.27 -19.30
C LEU A 240 -9.27 -0.19 -18.35
N HIS A 241 -9.14 0.18 -17.08
CA HIS A 241 -10.13 -0.08 -16.03
C HIS A 241 -10.53 1.22 -15.35
N ILE A 242 -11.77 1.27 -14.89
CA ILE A 242 -12.24 2.28 -13.93
C ILE A 242 -12.67 1.56 -12.66
N GLY A 243 -12.54 2.23 -11.53
CA GLY A 243 -12.87 1.58 -10.27
C GLY A 243 -12.86 2.53 -9.10
N THR A 244 -12.97 1.92 -7.95
CA THR A 244 -12.97 2.60 -6.65
C THR A 244 -12.12 1.83 -5.67
N GLU A 245 -11.57 2.55 -4.72
CA GLU A 245 -10.93 2.02 -3.53
C GLU A 245 -11.55 2.71 -2.32
N ILE A 246 -11.66 2.00 -1.23
CA ILE A 246 -12.13 2.58 0.03
C ILE A 246 -11.11 2.21 1.11
N GLU A 247 -10.30 3.18 1.55
CA GLU A 247 -9.45 2.96 2.72
C GLU A 247 -10.32 2.95 3.98
N PHE A 248 -10.34 1.81 4.67
CA PHE A 248 -10.86 1.67 6.02
C PHE A 248 -9.68 1.53 6.97
N SER A 249 -9.57 2.42 7.93
CA SER A 249 -8.49 2.29 8.90
C SER A 249 -8.95 2.57 10.33
N TYR A 250 -8.23 1.97 11.28
CA TYR A 250 -8.38 2.21 12.70
C TYR A 250 -7.01 2.47 13.32
N ASN A 251 -6.83 3.61 13.94
CA ASN A 251 -5.57 4.06 14.55
C ASN A 251 -4.36 4.08 13.58
N PHE A 252 -4.59 4.13 12.27
CA PHE A 252 -3.51 4.12 11.27
C PHE A 252 -2.92 5.52 11.04
N ALA A 253 -3.70 6.46 10.55
CA ALA A 253 -3.25 7.85 10.30
C ALA A 253 -3.73 8.84 11.39
N GLY A 254 -4.40 8.34 12.40
CA GLY A 254 -4.95 9.10 13.52
C GLY A 254 -5.67 8.19 14.50
N ASN A 255 -6.17 8.73 15.59
CA ASN A 255 -6.91 7.94 16.58
C ASN A 255 -8.34 7.67 16.10
N GLY A 256 -8.77 6.40 16.16
CA GLY A 256 -10.12 5.98 15.84
C GLY A 256 -10.29 5.53 14.38
N TRP A 257 -11.55 5.39 13.97
CA TRP A 257 -11.94 4.95 12.64
C TRP A 257 -11.82 6.05 11.61
N MET A 258 -11.32 5.70 10.43
CA MET A 258 -11.28 6.57 9.26
C MET A 258 -11.77 5.80 8.03
N VAL A 259 -12.47 6.49 7.14
CA VAL A 259 -12.97 5.96 5.87
C VAL A 259 -12.68 6.99 4.78
N ASN A 260 -11.86 6.64 3.80
CA ASN A 260 -11.48 7.49 2.68
C ASN A 260 -11.85 6.79 1.37
N PRO A 261 -12.93 7.20 0.72
CA PRO A 261 -13.28 6.67 -0.59
C PRO A 261 -12.48 7.35 -1.69
N CYS A 262 -12.08 6.56 -2.68
CA CYS A 262 -11.38 7.00 -3.86
C CYS A 262 -12.11 6.55 -5.13
N LEU A 263 -12.01 7.34 -6.19
CA LEU A 263 -12.40 6.94 -7.55
C LEU A 263 -11.15 6.90 -8.40
N GLY A 264 -10.95 5.84 -9.20
CA GLY A 264 -9.71 5.62 -9.90
C GLY A 264 -9.83 5.16 -11.34
N ILE A 265 -8.74 5.37 -12.06
CA ILE A 265 -8.47 4.80 -13.37
C ILE A 265 -7.20 3.94 -13.23
N LYS A 266 -7.22 2.75 -13.83
CA LYS A 266 -6.08 1.83 -13.85
C LYS A 266 -5.75 1.44 -15.27
N TRP A 267 -4.47 1.47 -15.60
CA TRP A 267 -3.89 0.97 -16.82
C TRP A 267 -2.99 -0.22 -16.52
N CYS A 268 -3.31 -1.39 -17.07
CA CYS A 268 -2.47 -2.58 -17.03
C CYS A 268 -1.53 -2.58 -18.24
N PHE A 269 -0.24 -2.90 -18.03
CA PHE A 269 0.78 -2.85 -19.09
C PHE A 269 0.98 -4.19 -19.81
N ASP A 270 0.20 -5.21 -19.45
CA ASP A 270 0.32 -6.59 -19.98
C ASP A 270 -0.36 -6.75 -21.34
#